data_a053cc378bba5e0dd62c0c5516038791
#
_entry.id   a053cc378bba5e0dd62c0c5516038791
#
_cell.length_a   1.000
_cell.length_b   1.000
_cell.length_c   1.000
_cell.angle_alpha   90.00
_cell.angle_beta   90.00
_cell.angle_gamma   90.00
#
_symmetry.space_group_name_H-M   'P 1'
#
loop_
_entity.id
_entity.type
_entity.pdbx_description
1 polymer ?
#
loop_
_entity_poly.entity_id
_entity_poly.type
_entity_poly.pdbx_seq_one_letter_code
_entity_poly.pdbx_strand_id
1 'polypeptide(L)'
;YTLKNKIMMSMFDQLLDILYTRTVREEAGGTYGVSSWASISKYPQEEGTLNIYFDTDPNRREQMVGLIKQGLQDFIANGPATEDLNKVKEYMLKTYQQNQKENGYWMGALNEFYWTGLDMNKDYEATVNGVTTDDLKAFAKAFIGQNNVIEVSMSTPATK
;
A
#
# COMPACT_ATOMS: atom_id res chain seq x y z
N TYR A 1 -16.42 -1.87 1.49
CA TYR A 1 -15.96 -0.91 0.47
C TYR A 1 -16.38 0.51 0.89
N THR A 2 -15.46 1.29 1.43
CA THR A 2 -15.71 2.66 1.94
C THR A 2 -14.58 3.60 1.54
N LEU A 3 -14.83 4.92 1.52
CA LEU A 3 -13.79 5.92 1.30
C LEU A 3 -12.65 5.80 2.33
N LYS A 4 -12.99 5.63 3.61
CA LYS A 4 -11.97 5.47 4.67
C LYS A 4 -11.06 4.26 4.41
N ASN A 5 -11.62 3.12 4.04
CA ASN A 5 -10.83 1.92 3.75
C ASN A 5 -9.96 2.09 2.50
N LYS A 6 -10.46 2.75 1.44
CA LYS A 6 -9.66 3.06 0.24
C LYS A 6 -8.49 4.00 0.58
N ILE A 7 -8.74 5.03 1.38
CA ILE A 7 -7.69 5.94 1.86
C ILE A 7 -6.67 5.20 2.72
N MET A 8 -7.12 4.38 3.69
CA MET A 8 -6.21 3.60 4.53
C MET A 8 -5.38 2.60 3.72
N MET A 9 -5.97 1.95 2.70
CA MET A 9 -5.22 1.06 1.81
C MET A 9 -4.15 1.82 1.02
N SER A 10 -4.50 3.00 0.48
CA SER A 10 -3.52 3.84 -0.22
C SER A 10 -2.41 4.37 0.71
N MET A 11 -2.75 4.73 1.95
CA MET A 11 -1.75 5.12 2.94
C MET A 11 -0.85 3.95 3.32
N PHE A 12 -1.43 2.78 3.53
CA PHE A 12 -0.69 1.55 3.85
C PHE A 12 0.32 1.22 2.77
N ASP A 13 -0.09 1.26 1.51
CA ASP A 13 0.78 1.06 0.34
C ASP A 13 1.97 2.02 0.33
N GLN A 14 1.71 3.33 0.41
CA GLN A 14 2.77 4.35 0.42
C GLN A 14 3.71 4.23 1.62
N LEU A 15 3.19 3.85 2.78
CA LEU A 15 4.01 3.63 3.98
C LEU A 15 4.87 2.37 3.87
N LEU A 16 4.38 1.32 3.20
CA LEU A 16 5.18 0.14 2.87
C LEU A 16 6.30 0.48 1.88
N ASP A 17 6.02 1.30 0.86
CA ASP A 17 7.06 1.77 -0.08
C ASP A 17 8.18 2.53 0.64
N ILE A 18 7.84 3.41 1.59
CA ILE A 18 8.83 4.11 2.42
C ILE A 18 9.63 3.11 3.27
N LEU A 19 8.94 2.18 3.93
CA LEU A 19 9.56 1.17 4.78
C LEU A 19 10.53 0.30 3.99
N TYR A 20 10.10 -0.25 2.87
CA TYR A 20 10.92 -1.18 2.08
C TYR A 20 12.04 -0.50 1.30
N THR A 21 11.85 0.74 0.89
CA THR A 21 12.96 1.53 0.34
C THR A 21 14.08 1.63 1.35
N ARG A 22 13.79 1.92 2.60
CA ARG A 22 14.78 2.02 3.68
C ARG A 22 15.36 0.65 4.03
N THR A 23 14.55 -0.33 4.37
CA THR A 23 15.02 -1.59 4.97
C THR A 23 15.56 -2.58 3.94
N VAL A 24 14.97 -2.68 2.77
CA VAL A 24 15.31 -3.70 1.77
C VAL A 24 16.31 -3.17 0.74
N ARG A 25 16.06 -1.95 0.24
CA ARG A 25 16.91 -1.34 -0.78
C ARG A 25 18.17 -0.70 -0.16
N GLU A 26 18.02 0.19 0.81
CA GLU A 26 19.13 1.00 1.34
C GLU A 26 19.98 0.23 2.37
N GLU A 27 19.34 -0.34 3.39
CA GLU A 27 20.07 -1.02 4.47
C GLU A 27 20.57 -2.40 4.06
N ALA A 28 19.72 -3.23 3.46
CA ALA A 28 20.12 -4.57 3.04
C ALA A 28 20.89 -4.59 1.72
N GLY A 29 20.67 -3.62 0.83
CA GLY A 29 21.34 -3.53 -0.49
C GLY A 29 21.11 -4.77 -1.35
N GLY A 30 19.97 -5.44 -1.19
CA GLY A 30 19.68 -6.73 -1.82
C GLY A 30 18.88 -6.64 -3.13
N THR A 31 18.46 -5.45 -3.48
CA THR A 31 17.64 -5.17 -4.65
C THR A 31 17.89 -3.77 -5.18
N TYR A 32 17.60 -3.53 -6.46
CA TYR A 32 17.56 -2.18 -7.05
C TYR A 32 16.32 -1.40 -6.62
N GLY A 33 15.23 -2.09 -6.29
CA GLY A 33 14.01 -1.48 -5.82
C GLY A 33 12.99 -2.52 -5.35
N VAL A 34 12.14 -2.08 -4.44
CA VAL A 34 10.93 -2.79 -4.04
C VAL A 34 9.77 -1.89 -4.43
N SER A 35 8.75 -2.46 -5.05
CA SER A 35 7.52 -1.74 -5.39
C SER A 35 6.34 -2.44 -4.75
N SER A 36 5.44 -1.68 -4.16
CA SER A 36 4.15 -2.19 -3.73
C SER A 36 3.02 -1.52 -4.49
N TRP A 37 1.91 -2.18 -4.59
CA TRP A 37 0.64 -1.59 -5.02
C TRP A 37 -0.51 -2.31 -4.35
N ALA A 38 -1.41 -1.52 -3.81
CA ALA A 38 -2.55 -2.02 -3.09
C ALA A 38 -3.85 -1.39 -3.61
N SER A 39 -4.93 -2.16 -3.58
CA SER A 39 -6.25 -1.71 -4.01
C SER A 39 -7.36 -2.39 -3.23
N ILE A 40 -8.52 -1.75 -3.23
CA ILE A 40 -9.78 -2.34 -2.77
C ILE A 40 -10.77 -2.28 -3.92
N SER A 41 -11.36 -3.41 -4.29
CA SER A 41 -12.45 -3.53 -5.24
C SER A 41 -13.77 -3.81 -4.55
N LYS A 42 -14.88 -3.38 -5.17
CA LYS A 42 -16.23 -3.70 -4.72
C LYS A 42 -16.78 -4.92 -5.44
N TYR A 43 -16.43 -5.09 -6.70
CA TYR A 43 -16.97 -6.11 -7.59
C TYR A 43 -15.86 -6.96 -8.19
N PRO A 44 -16.14 -8.25 -8.46
CA PRO A 44 -17.39 -9.00 -8.26
C PRO A 44 -17.71 -9.26 -6.78
N GLN A 45 -16.75 -9.11 -5.90
CA GLN A 45 -16.87 -9.18 -4.43
C GLN A 45 -15.98 -8.11 -3.78
N GLU A 46 -16.31 -7.73 -2.55
CA GLU A 46 -15.46 -6.80 -1.81
C GLU A 46 -14.16 -7.49 -1.41
N GLU A 47 -13.06 -7.05 -2.00
CA GLU A 47 -11.74 -7.59 -1.69
C GLU A 47 -10.65 -6.52 -1.71
N GLY A 48 -9.64 -6.71 -0.90
CA GLY A 48 -8.41 -5.94 -0.92
C GLY A 48 -7.26 -6.79 -1.44
N THR A 49 -6.39 -6.19 -2.24
CA THR A 49 -5.15 -6.82 -2.71
C THR A 49 -3.96 -5.95 -2.37
N LEU A 50 -2.87 -6.58 -1.97
CA LEU A 50 -1.55 -5.98 -1.83
C LEU A 50 -0.56 -6.86 -2.58
N ASN A 51 0.16 -6.25 -3.51
CA ASN A 51 1.23 -6.91 -4.23
C ASN A 51 2.55 -6.23 -3.88
N ILE A 52 3.58 -7.03 -3.67
CA ILE A 52 4.93 -6.56 -3.40
C ILE A 52 5.85 -7.27 -4.38
N TYR A 53 6.59 -6.50 -5.16
CA TYR A 53 7.50 -7.00 -6.17
C TYR A 53 8.91 -6.47 -5.93
N PHE A 54 9.91 -7.31 -6.13
CA PHE A 54 11.32 -6.94 -6.11
C PHE A 54 12.17 -7.92 -6.92
N ASP A 55 13.28 -7.42 -7.44
CA ASP A 55 14.33 -8.23 -8.07
C ASP A 55 15.49 -8.42 -7.09
N THR A 56 16.09 -9.58 -7.07
CA THR A 56 17.25 -9.85 -6.22
C THR A 56 18.15 -10.94 -6.80
N ASP A 57 19.39 -11.00 -6.32
CA ASP A 57 20.25 -12.16 -6.54
C ASP A 57 19.57 -13.43 -6.02
N PRO A 58 19.54 -14.53 -6.82
CA PRO A 58 18.94 -15.79 -6.39
C PRO A 58 19.43 -16.29 -5.02
N ASN A 59 20.70 -16.05 -4.69
CA ASN A 59 21.28 -16.46 -3.40
C ASN A 59 20.78 -15.61 -2.22
N ARG A 60 20.18 -14.45 -2.48
CA ARG A 60 19.66 -13.52 -1.47
C ARG A 60 18.14 -13.55 -1.36
N ARG A 61 17.47 -14.32 -2.20
CA ARG A 61 16.00 -14.38 -2.28
C ARG A 61 15.37 -14.60 -0.91
N GLU A 62 15.78 -15.62 -0.18
CA GLU A 62 15.20 -15.98 1.12
C GLU A 62 15.39 -14.85 2.15
N GLN A 63 16.56 -14.19 2.14
CA GLN A 63 16.83 -13.04 2.98
C GLN A 63 15.86 -11.90 2.67
N MET A 64 15.67 -11.56 1.39
CA MET A 64 14.79 -10.47 0.97
C MET A 64 13.32 -10.75 1.28
N VAL A 65 12.85 -11.97 1.00
CA VAL A 65 11.50 -12.42 1.38
C VAL A 65 11.30 -12.32 2.90
N GLY A 66 12.31 -12.70 3.67
CA GLY A 66 12.30 -12.55 5.14
C GLY A 66 12.13 -11.12 5.58
N LEU A 67 12.87 -10.17 4.98
CA LEU A 67 12.75 -8.73 5.28
C LEU A 67 11.37 -8.17 4.91
N ILE A 68 10.80 -8.57 3.78
CA ILE A 68 9.44 -8.17 3.40
C ILE A 68 8.42 -8.65 4.44
N LYS A 69 8.49 -9.92 4.81
CA LYS A 69 7.57 -10.49 5.82
C LYS A 69 7.77 -9.84 7.19
N GLN A 70 9.01 -9.57 7.59
CA GLN A 70 9.32 -8.88 8.82
C GLN A 70 8.74 -7.47 8.83
N GLY A 71 8.89 -6.72 7.73
CA GLY A 71 8.33 -5.37 7.61
C GLY A 71 6.81 -5.34 7.79
N LEU A 72 6.07 -6.32 7.22
CA LEU A 72 4.63 -6.45 7.45
C LEU A 72 4.31 -6.75 8.92
N GLN A 73 5.07 -7.63 9.56
CA GLN A 73 4.87 -7.97 10.97
C GLN A 73 5.16 -6.76 11.88
N ASP A 74 6.22 -6.03 11.61
CA ASP A 74 6.58 -4.82 12.34
C ASP A 74 5.52 -3.74 12.20
N PHE A 75 4.96 -3.56 10.98
CA PHE A 75 3.85 -2.65 10.76
C PHE A 75 2.60 -3.04 11.55
N ILE A 76 2.26 -4.33 11.60
CA ILE A 76 1.14 -4.86 12.41
C ILE A 76 1.40 -4.66 13.90
N ALA A 77 2.63 -4.86 14.36
CA ALA A 77 2.98 -4.77 15.78
C ALA A 77 3.03 -3.31 16.27
N ASN A 78 3.63 -2.42 15.49
CA ASN A 78 4.00 -1.08 15.93
C ASN A 78 3.19 0.05 15.23
N GLY A 79 2.60 -0.23 14.06
CA GLY A 79 2.06 0.80 13.17
C GLY A 79 3.17 1.59 12.45
N PRO A 80 2.81 2.57 11.62
CA PRO A 80 3.77 3.43 10.94
C PRO A 80 4.34 4.47 11.89
N ALA A 81 5.55 4.98 11.59
CA ALA A 81 6.08 6.17 12.25
C ALA A 81 5.18 7.38 11.98
N THR A 82 4.90 8.17 12.99
CA THR A 82 4.05 9.37 12.87
C THR A 82 4.57 10.34 11.82
N GLU A 83 5.88 10.50 11.71
CA GLU A 83 6.51 11.36 10.72
C GLU A 83 6.21 10.88 9.29
N ASP A 84 6.32 9.58 9.02
CA ASP A 84 6.06 9.00 7.71
C ASP A 84 4.56 9.10 7.36
N LEU A 85 3.66 8.87 8.33
CA LEU A 85 2.23 9.09 8.14
C LEU A 85 1.93 10.56 7.78
N ASN A 86 2.55 11.52 8.42
CA ASN A 86 2.34 12.94 8.14
C ASN A 86 2.82 13.28 6.72
N LYS A 87 3.96 12.76 6.27
CA LYS A 87 4.45 12.92 4.88
C LYS A 87 3.45 12.36 3.87
N VAL A 88 2.91 11.17 4.14
CA VAL A 88 1.92 10.54 3.26
C VAL A 88 0.63 11.35 3.20
N LYS A 89 0.13 11.84 4.34
CA LYS A 89 -1.05 12.72 4.37
C LYS A 89 -0.84 13.99 3.55
N GLU A 90 0.29 14.67 3.77
CA GLU A 90 0.63 15.90 3.03
C GLU A 90 0.68 15.64 1.51
N TYR A 91 1.34 14.56 1.10
CA TYR A 91 1.41 14.15 -0.29
C TYR A 91 0.02 13.87 -0.88
N MET A 92 -0.82 13.12 -0.17
CA MET A 92 -2.17 12.78 -0.63
C MET A 92 -3.06 14.03 -0.78
N LEU A 93 -3.02 14.95 0.19
CA LEU A 93 -3.79 16.19 0.13
C LEU A 93 -3.33 17.09 -1.01
N LYS A 94 -2.02 17.25 -1.19
CA LYS A 94 -1.45 18.01 -2.30
C LYS A 94 -1.83 17.43 -3.66
N THR A 95 -1.70 16.11 -3.80
CA THR A 95 -2.06 15.40 -5.03
C THR A 95 -3.56 15.50 -5.32
N TYR A 96 -4.41 15.40 -4.30
CA TYR A 96 -5.86 15.58 -4.43
C TYR A 96 -6.19 16.96 -5.00
N GLN A 97 -5.62 18.03 -4.44
CA GLN A 97 -5.86 19.40 -4.93
C GLN A 97 -5.34 19.62 -6.37
N GLN A 98 -4.25 18.97 -6.75
CA GLN A 98 -3.74 19.02 -8.12
C GLN A 98 -4.66 18.27 -9.09
N ASN A 99 -5.07 17.05 -8.72
CA ASN A 99 -5.89 16.19 -9.54
C ASN A 99 -7.28 16.78 -9.82
N GLN A 100 -7.85 17.55 -8.91
CA GLN A 100 -9.14 18.23 -9.14
C GLN A 100 -9.14 19.18 -10.34
N LYS A 101 -7.98 19.55 -10.87
CA LYS A 101 -7.84 20.39 -12.06
C LYS A 101 -7.81 19.57 -13.35
N GLU A 102 -7.74 18.23 -13.23
CA GLU A 102 -7.55 17.33 -14.34
C GLU A 102 -8.85 16.64 -14.76
N ASN A 103 -9.18 16.66 -16.04
CA ASN A 103 -10.37 16.00 -16.57
C ASN A 103 -10.37 14.50 -16.28
N GLY A 104 -9.21 13.86 -16.37
CA GLY A 104 -9.06 12.41 -16.08
C GLY A 104 -9.47 12.04 -14.66
N TYR A 105 -9.18 12.89 -13.69
CA TYR A 105 -9.62 12.70 -12.31
C TYR A 105 -11.15 12.67 -12.19
N TRP A 106 -11.82 13.64 -12.80
CA TRP A 106 -13.30 13.72 -12.74
C TRP A 106 -13.97 12.58 -13.49
N MET A 107 -13.39 12.15 -14.62
CA MET A 107 -13.88 10.95 -15.30
C MET A 107 -13.77 9.71 -14.42
N GLY A 108 -12.65 9.53 -13.71
CA GLY A 108 -12.46 8.46 -12.75
C GLY A 108 -13.44 8.55 -11.58
N ALA A 109 -13.60 9.72 -10.98
CA ALA A 109 -14.50 9.94 -9.85
C ALA A 109 -15.97 9.69 -10.22
N LEU A 110 -16.42 10.14 -11.40
CA LEU A 110 -17.76 9.88 -11.91
C LEU A 110 -17.98 8.40 -12.21
N ASN A 111 -17.01 7.75 -12.86
CA ASN A 111 -17.09 6.31 -13.13
C ASN A 111 -17.19 5.52 -11.83
N GLU A 112 -16.38 5.84 -10.83
CA GLU A 112 -16.44 5.23 -9.51
C GLU A 112 -17.81 5.41 -8.86
N PHE A 113 -18.34 6.64 -8.90
CA PHE A 113 -19.65 6.93 -8.33
C PHE A 113 -20.78 6.14 -9.01
N TYR A 114 -20.82 6.14 -10.34
CA TYR A 114 -21.86 5.41 -11.09
C TYR A 114 -21.73 3.89 -10.96
N TRP A 115 -20.50 3.38 -10.85
CA TRP A 115 -20.27 1.96 -10.73
C TRP A 115 -20.51 1.43 -9.32
N THR A 116 -20.06 2.16 -8.30
CA THR A 116 -20.03 1.65 -6.92
C THR A 116 -20.97 2.38 -5.97
N GLY A 117 -21.45 3.57 -6.33
CA GLY A 117 -22.19 4.47 -5.45
C GLY A 117 -21.30 5.27 -4.49
N LEU A 118 -19.96 5.14 -4.59
CA LEU A 118 -19.03 5.82 -3.69
C LEU A 118 -18.63 7.18 -4.24
N ASP A 119 -18.95 8.26 -3.49
CA ASP A 119 -18.43 9.59 -3.74
C ASP A 119 -17.00 9.70 -3.17
N MET A 120 -16.02 9.74 -4.07
CA MET A 120 -14.61 9.83 -3.72
C MET A 120 -14.17 11.21 -3.22
N ASN A 121 -15.01 12.24 -3.39
CA ASN A 121 -14.66 13.61 -3.02
C ASN A 121 -15.29 14.03 -1.70
N LYS A 122 -16.45 13.45 -1.38
CA LYS A 122 -17.15 13.79 -0.15
C LYS A 122 -16.30 13.44 1.07
N ASP A 123 -15.96 14.44 1.85
CA ASP A 123 -15.19 14.32 3.09
C ASP A 123 -13.75 13.76 2.90
N TYR A 124 -13.18 13.81 1.68
CA TYR A 124 -11.86 13.26 1.40
C TYR A 124 -10.77 13.85 2.30
N GLU A 125 -10.64 15.19 2.34
CA GLU A 125 -9.60 15.86 3.13
C GLU A 125 -9.77 15.62 4.64
N ALA A 126 -11.01 15.66 5.12
CA ALA A 126 -11.31 15.35 6.52
C ALA A 126 -10.96 13.90 6.87
N THR A 127 -11.25 12.96 5.96
CA THR A 127 -10.93 11.54 6.15
C THR A 127 -9.42 11.32 6.16
N VAL A 128 -8.67 11.89 5.21
CA VAL A 128 -7.20 11.80 5.17
C VAL A 128 -6.59 12.35 6.47
N ASN A 129 -7.02 13.53 6.92
CA ASN A 129 -6.52 14.14 8.14
C ASN A 129 -6.87 13.32 9.39
N GLY A 130 -8.05 12.70 9.40
CA GLY A 130 -8.56 11.93 10.54
C GLY A 130 -7.93 10.56 10.76
N VAL A 131 -7.22 9.98 9.76
CA VAL A 131 -6.55 8.68 9.94
C VAL A 131 -5.40 8.79 10.94
N THR A 132 -5.33 7.87 11.89
CA THR A 132 -4.28 7.79 12.91
C THR A 132 -3.33 6.61 12.64
N THR A 133 -2.20 6.58 13.34
CA THR A 133 -1.29 5.42 13.32
C THR A 133 -1.98 4.16 13.83
N ASP A 134 -2.85 4.29 14.84
CA ASP A 134 -3.62 3.17 15.40
C ASP A 134 -4.68 2.66 14.41
N ASP A 135 -5.34 3.55 13.65
CA ASP A 135 -6.24 3.14 12.57
C ASP A 135 -5.52 2.27 11.54
N LEU A 136 -4.32 2.69 11.09
CA LEU A 136 -3.53 1.96 10.10
C LEU A 136 -2.98 0.65 10.64
N LYS A 137 -2.55 0.64 11.89
CA LYS A 137 -2.14 -0.59 12.57
C LYS A 137 -3.29 -1.60 12.65
N ALA A 138 -4.47 -1.15 13.07
CA ALA A 138 -5.66 -2.00 13.13
C ALA A 138 -6.08 -2.50 11.74
N PHE A 139 -6.04 -1.62 10.74
CA PHE A 139 -6.33 -1.95 9.35
C PHE A 139 -5.37 -3.01 8.80
N ALA A 140 -4.06 -2.80 8.94
CA ALA A 140 -3.04 -3.75 8.49
C ALA A 140 -3.18 -5.11 9.19
N LYS A 141 -3.45 -5.10 10.50
CA LYS A 141 -3.70 -6.32 11.27
C LYS A 141 -4.91 -7.09 10.75
N ALA A 142 -6.01 -6.40 10.46
CA ALA A 142 -7.23 -7.04 9.95
C ALA A 142 -7.01 -7.56 8.51
N PHE A 143 -6.29 -6.84 7.67
CA PHE A 143 -6.03 -7.20 6.29
C PHE A 143 -5.03 -8.36 6.16
N ILE A 144 -3.85 -8.23 6.75
CA ILE A 144 -2.79 -9.27 6.69
C ILE A 144 -3.15 -10.48 7.54
N GLY A 145 -3.87 -10.30 8.64
CA GLY A 145 -4.28 -11.38 9.55
C GLY A 145 -5.21 -12.43 8.93
N GLN A 146 -5.76 -12.18 7.74
CA GLN A 146 -6.51 -13.17 6.97
C GLN A 146 -5.61 -14.31 6.44
N ASN A 147 -4.28 -14.09 6.44
CA ASN A 147 -3.27 -15.06 6.03
C ASN A 147 -3.47 -15.65 4.63
N ASN A 148 -4.08 -14.87 3.73
CA ASN A 148 -4.27 -15.25 2.33
C ASN A 148 -3.10 -14.71 1.50
N VAL A 149 -1.97 -15.45 1.52
CA VAL A 149 -0.70 -15.03 0.90
C VAL A 149 -0.29 -15.99 -0.19
N ILE A 150 0.09 -15.44 -1.34
CA ILE A 150 0.68 -16.19 -2.45
C ILE A 150 2.09 -15.65 -2.66
N GLU A 151 3.08 -16.52 -2.63
CA GLU A 151 4.47 -16.19 -2.96
C GLU A 151 4.82 -16.83 -4.31
N VAL A 152 5.25 -15.99 -5.25
CA VAL A 152 5.70 -16.44 -6.58
C VAL A 152 7.15 -16.04 -6.77
N SER A 153 7.99 -16.98 -7.21
CA SER A 153 9.40 -16.72 -7.49
C SER A 153 9.75 -17.25 -8.87
N MET A 154 10.46 -16.42 -9.64
CA MET A 154 11.05 -16.82 -10.92
C MET A 154 12.57 -16.71 -10.84
N SER A 155 13.25 -17.74 -11.29
CA SER A 155 14.71 -17.78 -11.40
C SER A 155 15.13 -18.46 -12.69
N THR A 156 16.31 -18.12 -13.20
CA THR A 156 16.92 -18.92 -14.29
C THR A 156 17.19 -20.33 -13.79
N PRO A 157 16.95 -21.36 -14.62
CA PRO A 157 17.35 -22.73 -14.27
C PRO A 157 18.83 -22.78 -13.92
N ALA A 158 19.18 -23.52 -12.86
CA ALA A 158 20.57 -23.78 -12.54
C ALA A 158 21.24 -24.40 -13.76
N THR A 159 22.27 -23.74 -14.29
CA THR A 159 23.11 -24.30 -15.35
C THR A 159 23.74 -25.59 -14.76
N LYS A 160 23.42 -26.73 -15.38
CA LYS A 160 24.02 -28.02 -15.02
C LYS A 160 25.48 -28.02 -15.41
#